data_4a2a4214a2401ffaff437acb793e06a7
#
_entry.id   4a2a4214a2401ffaff437acb793e06a7
#
_cell.length_a   1.000
_cell.length_b   1.000
_cell.length_c   1.000
_cell.angle_alpha   90.00
_cell.angle_beta   90.00
_cell.angle_gamma   90.00
#
_symmetry.space_group_name_H-M   'P 1'
#
loop_
_entity.id
_entity.type
_entity.pdbx_description
1 polymer ?
#
loop_
_entity_poly.entity_id
_entity_poly.type
_entity_poly.pdbx_seq_one_letter_code
_entity_poly.pdbx_strand_id
1 'polypeptide(L)'
;MSSTMLQLVNQVQSELNLAVTPNVAGNPSQDTQQILSLMNAAGYELTKEYDWQALENEYRFYTQYLTTTGTATTGSYVLTGLASTTGLDSNYSITGYNIAQDTYVVSVDSSTQVTISQKASGTGTGTINFSQTIYPLPSDFETVTDRTQWDKTKHWEMLGPESPQQWQWLKSGYISTGPRVRWRILDNQFQIWPVMNTNEYLGWEYRSKGWARAADGTVKNSFTADSDTTVFDDRLMVLFTKMKYWGIKGFDTTVVSQDYQRVLSIAKANDKGAPNLSFAPYPSKVLIGYANIPDTGYGS
;
A
#
# COMPACT_ATOMS: atom_id res chain seq x y z
N MET A 1 -25.38 -8.75 4.77
CA MET A 1 -24.90 -8.52 3.39
C MET A 1 -24.90 -7.02 3.17
N SER A 2 -23.82 -6.46 2.67
CA SER A 2 -23.80 -5.03 2.32
C SER A 2 -24.71 -4.78 1.13
N SER A 3 -25.44 -3.65 1.14
CA SER A 3 -26.28 -3.24 0.02
C SER A 3 -25.46 -2.86 -1.19
N THR A 4 -25.99 -3.09 -2.39
CA THR A 4 -25.36 -2.68 -3.64
C THR A 4 -25.51 -1.16 -3.85
N MET A 5 -24.67 -0.59 -4.73
CA MET A 5 -24.77 0.81 -5.13
C MET A 5 -26.19 1.17 -5.56
N LEU A 6 -26.83 0.32 -6.40
CA LEU A 6 -28.20 0.53 -6.85
C LEU A 6 -29.19 0.61 -5.67
N GLN A 7 -29.05 -0.31 -4.71
CA GLN A 7 -29.94 -0.33 -3.52
C GLN A 7 -29.74 0.92 -2.64
N LEU A 8 -28.48 1.32 -2.42
CA LEU A 8 -28.16 2.51 -1.62
C LEU A 8 -28.68 3.79 -2.27
N VAL A 9 -28.48 3.96 -3.59
CA VAL A 9 -28.99 5.13 -4.32
C VAL A 9 -30.51 5.16 -4.29
N ASN A 10 -31.18 4.03 -4.54
CA ASN A 10 -32.63 3.94 -4.48
C ASN A 10 -33.19 4.23 -3.08
N GLN A 11 -32.47 3.83 -2.03
CA GLN A 11 -32.84 4.18 -0.65
C GLN A 11 -32.74 5.69 -0.42
N VAL A 12 -31.64 6.34 -0.87
CA VAL A 12 -31.51 7.80 -0.79
C VAL A 12 -32.61 8.50 -1.57
N GLN A 13 -32.90 8.07 -2.80
CA GLN A 13 -33.98 8.62 -3.61
C GLN A 13 -35.32 8.50 -2.92
N SER A 14 -35.66 7.35 -2.35
CA SER A 14 -36.91 7.12 -1.61
C SER A 14 -37.02 8.04 -0.38
N GLU A 15 -35.93 8.20 0.39
CA GLU A 15 -35.91 9.09 1.56
C GLU A 15 -35.98 10.59 1.18
N LEU A 16 -35.61 10.94 -0.04
CA LEU A 16 -35.70 12.29 -0.61
C LEU A 16 -36.99 12.54 -1.38
N ASN A 17 -37.90 11.56 -1.44
CA ASN A 17 -39.12 11.59 -2.27
C ASN A 17 -38.83 11.83 -3.77
N LEU A 18 -37.73 11.25 -4.27
CA LEU A 18 -37.39 11.22 -5.68
C LEU A 18 -37.79 9.88 -6.31
N ALA A 19 -37.94 9.86 -7.62
CA ALA A 19 -38.22 8.62 -8.34
C ALA A 19 -37.05 7.67 -8.28
N VAL A 20 -37.29 6.41 -7.87
CA VAL A 20 -36.31 5.34 -7.90
C VAL A 20 -35.97 4.93 -9.32
N THR A 21 -34.75 4.45 -9.54
CA THR A 21 -34.27 4.10 -10.87
C THR A 21 -33.97 2.60 -11.00
N PRO A 22 -34.15 1.99 -12.18
CA PRO A 22 -33.83 0.58 -12.41
C PRO A 22 -32.30 0.34 -12.52
N ASN A 23 -31.51 1.37 -12.82
CA ASN A 23 -30.06 1.34 -12.90
C ASN A 23 -29.49 2.70 -12.53
N VAL A 24 -28.28 2.73 -12.02
CA VAL A 24 -27.53 3.95 -11.65
C VAL A 24 -26.34 4.16 -12.60
N ALA A 25 -25.60 3.11 -12.86
CA ALA A 25 -24.48 3.17 -13.80
C ALA A 25 -24.99 3.50 -15.22
N GLY A 26 -24.46 4.60 -15.79
CA GLY A 26 -24.88 5.07 -17.12
C GLY A 26 -26.28 5.65 -17.21
N ASN A 27 -26.97 5.88 -16.09
CA ASN A 27 -28.29 6.50 -16.09
C ASN A 27 -28.20 7.98 -16.51
N PRO A 28 -29.03 8.47 -17.47
CA PRO A 28 -28.98 9.86 -17.91
C PRO A 28 -29.66 10.85 -16.97
N SER A 29 -30.39 10.38 -15.94
CA SER A 29 -31.08 11.24 -14.98
C SER A 29 -30.10 12.09 -14.18
N GLN A 30 -30.26 13.40 -14.22
CA GLN A 30 -29.40 14.35 -13.53
C GLN A 30 -29.42 14.13 -11.99
N ASP A 31 -30.61 13.88 -11.41
CA ASP A 31 -30.72 13.63 -9.97
C ASP A 31 -30.00 12.33 -9.57
N THR A 32 -30.13 11.28 -10.35
CA THR A 32 -29.42 10.00 -10.12
C THR A 32 -27.90 10.19 -10.16
N GLN A 33 -27.40 10.89 -11.18
CA GLN A 33 -25.97 11.19 -11.30
C GLN A 33 -25.46 12.10 -10.19
N GLN A 34 -26.26 13.07 -9.74
CA GLN A 34 -25.92 13.92 -8.61
C GLN A 34 -25.80 13.10 -7.32
N ILE A 35 -26.76 12.20 -7.05
CA ILE A 35 -26.72 11.35 -5.86
C ILE A 35 -25.51 10.40 -5.91
N LEU A 36 -25.21 9.78 -7.05
CA LEU A 36 -24.03 8.93 -7.23
C LEU A 36 -22.74 9.72 -6.97
N SER A 37 -22.63 10.92 -7.51
CA SER A 37 -21.47 11.79 -7.29
C SER A 37 -21.30 12.14 -5.81
N LEU A 38 -22.41 12.47 -5.11
CA LEU A 38 -22.39 12.78 -3.68
C LEU A 38 -22.07 11.55 -2.83
N MET A 39 -22.56 10.37 -3.22
CA MET A 39 -22.25 9.11 -2.54
C MET A 39 -20.78 8.73 -2.70
N ASN A 40 -20.19 8.93 -3.87
CA ASN A 40 -18.76 8.75 -4.08
C ASN A 40 -17.92 9.75 -3.26
N ALA A 41 -18.34 11.00 -3.18
CA ALA A 41 -17.69 11.99 -2.32
C ALA A 41 -17.83 11.62 -0.83
N ALA A 42 -19.00 11.13 -0.39
CA ALA A 42 -19.20 10.65 0.97
C ALA A 42 -18.29 9.47 1.31
N GLY A 43 -18.20 8.47 0.42
CA GLY A 43 -17.29 7.33 0.59
C GLY A 43 -15.84 7.76 0.73
N TYR A 44 -15.37 8.65 -0.13
CA TYR A 44 -14.02 9.20 -0.04
C TYR A 44 -13.76 9.95 1.28
N GLU A 45 -14.68 10.80 1.73
CA GLU A 45 -14.51 11.53 2.99
C GLU A 45 -14.53 10.60 4.20
N LEU A 46 -15.37 9.56 4.20
CA LEU A 46 -15.38 8.55 5.26
C LEU A 46 -14.03 7.84 5.40
N THR A 47 -13.28 7.61 4.31
CA THR A 47 -11.92 7.03 4.41
C THR A 47 -10.97 7.92 5.19
N LYS A 48 -11.22 9.24 5.25
CA LYS A 48 -10.38 10.23 5.95
C LYS A 48 -10.86 10.53 7.37
N GLU A 49 -12.13 10.21 7.66
CA GLU A 49 -12.78 10.55 8.93
C GLU A 49 -12.27 9.72 10.11
N TYR A 50 -11.81 8.49 9.84
CA TYR A 50 -11.41 7.55 10.88
C TYR A 50 -10.50 6.45 10.33
N ASP A 51 -9.68 5.84 11.22
CA ASP A 51 -8.82 4.71 10.86
C ASP A 51 -9.64 3.40 10.92
N TRP A 52 -10.38 3.13 9.84
CA TRP A 52 -11.25 1.97 9.71
C TRP A 52 -10.46 0.67 9.56
N GLN A 53 -10.74 -0.33 10.39
CA GLN A 53 -10.15 -1.67 10.23
C GLN A 53 -10.56 -2.32 8.90
N ALA A 54 -11.76 -2.01 8.41
CA ALA A 54 -12.24 -2.48 7.12
C ALA A 54 -11.40 -2.00 5.93
N LEU A 55 -10.55 -0.99 6.12
CA LEU A 55 -9.62 -0.45 5.11
C LEU A 55 -8.18 -0.92 5.32
N GLU A 56 -7.87 -1.63 6.41
CA GLU A 56 -6.53 -2.17 6.63
C GLU A 56 -6.29 -3.41 5.76
N ASN A 57 -5.19 -3.39 5.01
CA ASN A 57 -4.78 -4.47 4.13
C ASN A 57 -3.31 -4.84 4.35
N GLU A 58 -2.93 -6.05 4.01
CA GLU A 58 -1.53 -6.49 4.04
C GLU A 58 -0.97 -6.59 2.62
N TYR A 59 0.19 -6.00 2.40
CA TYR A 59 0.97 -6.14 1.16
C TYR A 59 2.14 -7.06 1.41
N ARG A 60 2.31 -8.06 0.54
CA ARG A 60 3.37 -9.08 0.62
C ARG A 60 4.00 -9.26 -0.73
N PHE A 61 5.33 -9.36 -0.75
CA PHE A 61 6.07 -9.59 -1.98
C PHE A 61 7.41 -10.27 -1.70
N TYR A 62 7.96 -10.89 -2.73
CA TYR A 62 9.34 -11.40 -2.71
C TYR A 62 10.27 -10.38 -3.32
N THR A 63 11.41 -10.13 -2.67
CA THR A 63 12.49 -9.37 -3.29
C THR A 63 13.05 -10.15 -4.48
N GLN A 64 13.54 -9.41 -5.49
CA GLN A 64 14.12 -10.02 -6.67
C GLN A 64 15.61 -9.82 -6.65
N TYR A 65 16.36 -10.93 -6.75
CA TYR A 65 17.80 -10.96 -6.78
C TYR A 65 18.27 -11.88 -7.91
N LEU A 66 19.19 -11.38 -8.73
CA LEU A 66 19.81 -12.09 -9.83
C LEU A 66 21.32 -11.94 -9.73
N THR A 67 22.06 -13.04 -9.78
CA THR A 67 23.52 -13.03 -9.93
C THR A 67 23.90 -13.58 -11.30
N THR A 68 24.85 -12.92 -11.95
CA THR A 68 25.34 -13.29 -13.27
C THR A 68 26.80 -12.90 -13.43
N THR A 69 27.43 -13.33 -14.50
CA THR A 69 28.77 -12.83 -14.92
C THR A 69 28.55 -11.69 -15.91
N GLY A 70 29.34 -10.63 -15.81
CA GLY A 70 29.30 -9.50 -16.72
C GLY A 70 30.71 -8.87 -16.90
N THR A 71 30.87 -8.13 -17.96
CA THR A 71 32.11 -7.42 -18.30
C THR A 71 31.90 -5.93 -18.11
N ALA A 72 32.74 -5.36 -17.24
CA ALA A 72 32.86 -3.92 -17.02
C ALA A 72 34.08 -3.38 -17.79
N THR A 73 34.01 -2.13 -18.26
CA THR A 73 35.14 -1.41 -18.88
C THR A 73 35.32 -0.09 -18.14
N THR A 74 36.56 0.18 -17.69
CA THR A 74 36.90 1.40 -16.96
C THR A 74 36.35 2.65 -17.64
N GLY A 75 35.61 3.46 -16.89
CA GLY A 75 35.06 4.71 -17.39
C GLY A 75 33.78 4.57 -18.25
N SER A 76 33.38 3.34 -18.57
CA SER A 76 32.14 3.06 -19.30
C SER A 76 30.90 3.03 -18.36
N TYR A 77 29.77 3.45 -18.89
CA TYR A 77 28.44 3.27 -18.27
C TYR A 77 27.77 1.97 -18.74
N VAL A 78 28.42 1.16 -19.56
CA VAL A 78 27.82 -0.02 -20.17
C VAL A 78 28.44 -1.27 -19.59
N LEU A 79 27.59 -2.19 -19.13
CA LEU A 79 27.91 -3.57 -18.77
C LEU A 79 27.53 -4.49 -19.92
N THR A 80 28.42 -5.36 -20.33
CA THR A 80 28.21 -6.31 -21.43
C THR A 80 28.43 -7.75 -20.98
N GLY A 81 28.10 -8.70 -21.86
CA GLY A 81 28.37 -10.12 -21.59
C GLY A 81 27.53 -10.72 -20.46
N LEU A 82 26.38 -10.12 -20.15
CA LEU A 82 25.41 -10.68 -19.21
C LEU A 82 24.73 -11.91 -19.82
N ALA A 83 24.45 -12.92 -19.01
CA ALA A 83 23.76 -14.14 -19.48
C ALA A 83 22.32 -13.84 -19.91
N SER A 84 21.62 -12.95 -19.22
CA SER A 84 20.28 -12.47 -19.53
C SER A 84 20.01 -11.15 -18.82
N THR A 85 19.24 -10.29 -19.47
CA THR A 85 18.70 -9.04 -18.90
C THR A 85 17.20 -9.12 -18.69
N THR A 86 16.60 -10.29 -18.89
CA THR A 86 15.15 -10.48 -18.75
C THR A 86 14.69 -10.14 -17.33
N GLY A 87 13.67 -9.27 -17.22
CA GLY A 87 13.10 -8.83 -15.96
C GLY A 87 13.86 -7.70 -15.26
N LEU A 88 14.99 -7.24 -15.81
CA LEU A 88 15.70 -6.06 -15.30
C LEU A 88 15.04 -4.78 -15.80
N ASP A 89 15.02 -3.79 -14.95
CA ASP A 89 14.56 -2.43 -15.24
C ASP A 89 15.30 -1.41 -14.35
N SER A 90 14.91 -0.16 -14.38
CA SER A 90 15.49 0.92 -13.57
C SER A 90 15.26 0.79 -12.05
N ASN A 91 14.49 -0.19 -11.60
CA ASN A 91 14.24 -0.44 -10.18
C ASN A 91 15.33 -1.31 -9.53
N TYR A 92 16.30 -1.77 -10.32
CA TYR A 92 17.37 -2.64 -9.85
C TYR A 92 18.64 -1.85 -9.53
N SER A 93 19.13 -2.04 -8.31
CA SER A 93 20.49 -1.67 -7.91
C SER A 93 21.48 -2.76 -8.30
N ILE A 94 22.72 -2.35 -8.56
CA ILE A 94 23.77 -3.22 -9.05
C ILE A 94 24.95 -3.21 -8.08
N THR A 95 25.47 -4.38 -7.76
CA THR A 95 26.70 -4.54 -7.00
C THR A 95 27.60 -5.59 -7.64
N GLY A 96 28.88 -5.57 -7.33
CA GLY A 96 29.80 -6.59 -7.82
C GLY A 96 31.11 -6.05 -8.36
N TYR A 97 31.71 -6.82 -9.24
CA TYR A 97 33.08 -6.57 -9.75
C TYR A 97 33.19 -5.25 -10.53
N ASN A 98 34.04 -4.35 -10.05
CA ASN A 98 34.26 -3.02 -10.63
C ASN A 98 33.02 -2.10 -10.69
N ILE A 99 32.00 -2.37 -9.86
CA ILE A 99 30.80 -1.54 -9.76
C ILE A 99 30.90 -0.63 -8.54
N ALA A 100 30.68 0.67 -8.77
CA ALA A 100 30.65 1.67 -7.70
C ALA A 100 29.42 1.48 -6.81
N GLN A 101 29.53 1.94 -5.56
CA GLN A 101 28.41 1.95 -4.62
C GLN A 101 27.23 2.78 -5.16
N ASP A 102 26.01 2.39 -4.80
CA ASP A 102 24.75 3.04 -5.23
C ASP A 102 24.60 3.15 -6.77
N THR A 103 25.12 2.15 -7.49
CA THR A 103 24.89 2.02 -8.94
C THR A 103 23.56 1.32 -9.19
N TYR A 104 22.79 1.80 -10.16
CA TYR A 104 21.52 1.21 -10.58
C TYR A 104 21.43 1.10 -12.11
N VAL A 105 20.49 0.31 -12.59
CA VAL A 105 20.20 0.16 -14.02
C VAL A 105 19.51 1.42 -14.53
N VAL A 106 20.06 2.04 -15.57
CA VAL A 106 19.42 3.17 -16.26
C VAL A 106 18.54 2.67 -17.41
N SER A 107 19.08 1.73 -18.21
CA SER A 107 18.35 1.12 -19.32
C SER A 107 18.83 -0.30 -19.59
N VAL A 108 17.93 -1.10 -20.14
CA VAL A 108 18.26 -2.40 -20.73
C VAL A 108 18.41 -2.21 -22.23
N ASP A 109 19.65 -2.37 -22.73
CA ASP A 109 19.99 -2.04 -24.12
C ASP A 109 19.83 -3.24 -25.05
N SER A 110 20.06 -4.46 -24.53
CA SER A 110 19.87 -5.71 -25.23
C SER A 110 19.68 -6.88 -24.25
N SER A 111 19.50 -8.09 -24.75
CA SER A 111 19.42 -9.30 -23.91
C SER A 111 20.68 -9.61 -23.10
N THR A 112 21.81 -8.97 -23.39
CA THR A 112 23.12 -9.22 -22.74
C THR A 112 23.82 -7.95 -22.30
N GLN A 113 23.16 -6.77 -22.38
CA GLN A 113 23.78 -5.47 -22.10
C GLN A 113 22.82 -4.54 -21.38
N VAL A 114 23.35 -3.81 -20.40
CA VAL A 114 22.64 -2.75 -19.66
C VAL A 114 23.50 -1.50 -19.55
N THR A 115 22.87 -0.34 -19.53
CA THR A 115 23.49 0.94 -19.15
C THR A 115 23.27 1.19 -17.65
N ILE A 116 24.33 1.60 -16.96
CA ILE A 116 24.37 1.81 -15.50
C ILE A 116 24.55 3.28 -15.14
N SER A 117 24.15 3.66 -13.92
CA SER A 117 24.12 5.06 -13.48
C SER A 117 25.50 5.66 -13.19
N GLN A 118 26.50 4.83 -12.88
CA GLN A 118 27.86 5.26 -12.58
C GLN A 118 28.88 4.52 -13.46
N LYS A 119 29.99 5.19 -13.75
CA LYS A 119 31.08 4.59 -14.53
C LYS A 119 31.72 3.43 -13.78
N ALA A 120 32.00 2.35 -14.50
CA ALA A 120 32.78 1.24 -13.96
C ALA A 120 34.18 1.69 -13.52
N SER A 121 34.62 1.21 -12.36
CA SER A 121 35.91 1.58 -11.75
C SER A 121 37.11 0.85 -12.33
N GLY A 122 36.88 -0.26 -13.02
CA GLY A 122 37.95 -1.10 -13.61
C GLY A 122 37.45 -1.86 -14.84
N THR A 123 38.40 -2.44 -15.59
CA THR A 123 38.11 -3.30 -16.74
C THR A 123 38.29 -4.77 -16.35
N GLY A 124 37.31 -5.60 -16.70
CA GLY A 124 37.37 -7.06 -16.52
C GLY A 124 35.99 -7.69 -16.44
N THR A 125 36.02 -9.03 -16.41
CA THR A 125 34.81 -9.86 -16.30
C THR A 125 34.74 -10.44 -14.88
N GLY A 126 33.58 -10.34 -14.26
CA GLY A 126 33.38 -10.84 -12.90
C GLY A 126 31.88 -10.96 -12.54
N THR A 127 31.65 -11.33 -11.29
CA THR A 127 30.26 -11.47 -10.78
C THR A 127 29.61 -10.11 -10.65
N ILE A 128 28.42 -10.00 -11.22
CA ILE A 128 27.52 -8.85 -11.14
C ILE A 128 26.22 -9.32 -10.50
N ASN A 129 25.75 -8.57 -9.52
CA ASN A 129 24.52 -8.84 -8.81
C ASN A 129 23.53 -7.72 -9.08
N PHE A 130 22.32 -8.09 -9.47
CA PHE A 130 21.19 -7.21 -9.63
C PHE A 130 20.18 -7.50 -8.51
N SER A 131 19.75 -6.48 -7.80
CA SER A 131 18.73 -6.62 -6.78
C SER A 131 17.71 -5.51 -6.93
N GLN A 132 16.45 -5.89 -7.03
CA GLN A 132 15.37 -4.90 -7.04
C GLN A 132 15.31 -4.21 -5.67
N THR A 133 15.40 -2.89 -5.67
CA THR A 133 15.37 -2.04 -4.48
C THR A 133 14.18 -1.09 -4.46
N ILE A 134 13.44 -1.00 -5.55
CA ILE A 134 12.29 -0.13 -5.74
C ILE A 134 11.09 -1.00 -6.13
N TYR A 135 10.02 -0.92 -5.34
CA TYR A 135 8.80 -1.71 -5.52
C TYR A 135 7.59 -0.80 -5.66
N PRO A 136 6.63 -1.14 -6.54
CA PRO A 136 5.40 -0.38 -6.64
C PRO A 136 4.60 -0.51 -5.34
N LEU A 137 3.91 0.56 -4.96
CA LEU A 137 2.88 0.48 -3.93
C LEU A 137 1.60 -0.15 -4.50
N PRO A 138 0.76 -0.77 -3.67
CA PRO A 138 -0.58 -1.20 -4.08
C PRO A 138 -1.37 -0.05 -4.72
N SER A 139 -2.17 -0.34 -5.73
CA SER A 139 -2.95 0.69 -6.47
C SER A 139 -3.94 1.44 -5.58
N ASP A 140 -4.37 0.81 -4.51
CA ASP A 140 -5.29 1.33 -3.50
C ASP A 140 -4.59 1.90 -2.26
N PHE A 141 -3.27 2.00 -2.28
CA PHE A 141 -2.47 2.50 -1.16
C PHE A 141 -2.84 3.93 -0.77
N GLU A 142 -3.01 4.16 0.52
CA GLU A 142 -3.19 5.48 1.12
C GLU A 142 -2.04 5.84 2.07
N THR A 143 -1.81 5.04 3.09
CA THR A 143 -0.74 5.24 4.07
C THR A 143 -0.30 3.91 4.66
N VAL A 144 0.95 3.84 5.08
CA VAL A 144 1.52 2.66 5.74
C VAL A 144 1.10 2.62 7.21
N THR A 145 0.87 1.42 7.75
CA THR A 145 0.64 1.22 9.17
C THR A 145 1.98 1.02 9.87
N ASP A 146 2.26 1.86 10.88
CA ASP A 146 3.55 1.87 11.58
C ASP A 146 3.87 0.52 12.25
N ARG A 147 5.17 0.13 12.19
CA ARG A 147 5.72 -1.07 12.83
C ARG A 147 5.15 -2.40 12.37
N THR A 148 4.54 -2.42 11.20
CA THR A 148 4.04 -3.66 10.58
C THR A 148 4.98 -4.19 9.50
N GLN A 149 6.09 -3.50 9.24
CA GLN A 149 7.06 -3.83 8.19
C GLN A 149 8.01 -4.93 8.68
N TRP A 150 7.89 -6.11 8.08
CA TRP A 150 8.64 -7.29 8.48
C TRP A 150 9.30 -8.00 7.31
N ASP A 151 10.55 -8.40 7.53
CA ASP A 151 11.20 -9.44 6.77
C ASP A 151 10.74 -10.79 7.35
N LYS A 152 9.81 -11.44 6.66
CA LYS A 152 9.21 -12.71 7.08
C LYS A 152 10.13 -13.91 6.85
N THR A 153 11.18 -13.77 6.03
CA THR A 153 12.19 -14.81 5.82
C THR A 153 13.14 -14.86 7.00
N LYS A 154 13.60 -13.71 7.48
CA LYS A 154 14.56 -13.61 8.59
C LYS A 154 13.89 -13.38 9.94
N HIS A 155 12.57 -13.16 9.97
CA HIS A 155 11.80 -12.84 11.15
C HIS A 155 12.27 -11.56 11.86
N TRP A 156 12.65 -10.54 11.08
CA TRP A 156 13.13 -9.26 11.60
C TRP A 156 12.21 -8.11 11.17
N GLU A 157 12.04 -7.16 12.08
CA GLU A 157 11.42 -5.89 11.77
C GLU A 157 12.31 -5.10 10.78
N MET A 158 11.73 -4.57 9.71
CA MET A 158 12.39 -3.62 8.84
C MET A 158 12.43 -2.24 9.53
N LEU A 159 13.57 -1.56 9.44
CA LEU A 159 13.75 -0.25 10.07
C LEU A 159 13.32 0.88 9.12
N GLY A 160 12.51 1.79 9.62
CA GLY A 160 12.03 2.93 8.85
C GLY A 160 10.69 3.48 9.37
N PRO A 161 10.11 4.46 8.66
CA PRO A 161 10.64 5.09 7.45
C PRO A 161 11.88 5.95 7.74
N GLU A 162 12.94 5.77 6.95
CA GLU A 162 14.18 6.52 7.13
C GLU A 162 14.01 8.00 6.72
N SER A 163 14.63 8.90 7.48
CA SER A 163 14.65 10.32 7.14
C SER A 163 15.40 10.56 5.83
N PRO A 164 15.11 11.67 5.10
CA PRO A 164 15.85 12.00 3.87
C PRO A 164 17.37 12.03 4.06
N GLN A 165 17.84 12.62 5.15
CA GLN A 165 19.26 12.73 5.47
C GLN A 165 19.87 11.35 5.74
N GLN A 166 19.22 10.53 6.54
CA GLN A 166 19.71 9.20 6.90
C GLN A 166 19.69 8.26 5.69
N TRP A 167 18.68 8.37 4.81
CA TRP A 167 18.61 7.62 3.57
C TRP A 167 19.79 7.92 2.64
N GLN A 168 20.13 9.20 2.44
CA GLN A 168 21.26 9.60 1.62
C GLN A 168 22.60 9.16 2.24
N TRP A 169 22.73 9.24 3.56
CA TRP A 169 23.91 8.76 4.27
C TRP A 169 24.11 7.25 4.10
N LEU A 170 23.04 6.45 4.22
CA LEU A 170 23.10 5.00 3.99
C LEU A 170 23.53 4.65 2.56
N LYS A 171 23.02 5.40 1.57
CA LYS A 171 23.35 5.21 0.16
C LYS A 171 24.75 5.75 -0.22
N SER A 172 25.35 6.61 0.60
CA SER A 172 26.70 7.16 0.35
C SER A 172 27.83 6.14 0.41
N GLY A 173 27.55 4.92 0.85
CA GLY A 173 28.51 3.81 0.83
C GLY A 173 29.33 3.61 2.10
N TYR A 174 29.15 4.44 3.12
CA TYR A 174 29.90 4.29 4.36
C TYR A 174 29.48 3.02 5.14
N ILE A 175 28.20 2.64 5.06
CA ILE A 175 27.68 1.36 5.55
C ILE A 175 26.88 0.71 4.43
N SER A 176 27.48 -0.24 3.76
CA SER A 176 26.87 -0.94 2.62
C SER A 176 26.05 -2.16 3.02
N THR A 177 26.28 -2.68 4.21
CA THR A 177 25.66 -3.92 4.68
C THR A 177 25.22 -3.76 6.13
N GLY A 178 23.97 -4.10 6.38
CA GLY A 178 23.42 -4.23 7.73
C GLY A 178 22.51 -5.45 7.80
N PRO A 179 22.33 -6.06 8.96
CA PRO A 179 21.53 -7.28 9.07
C PRO A 179 20.02 -7.01 8.85
N ARG A 180 19.57 -5.76 8.91
CA ARG A 180 18.17 -5.39 8.80
C ARG A 180 17.91 -4.56 7.57
N VAL A 181 16.83 -4.90 6.87
CA VAL A 181 16.29 -4.10 5.78
C VAL A 181 15.79 -2.77 6.33
N ARG A 182 16.16 -1.68 5.66
CA ARG A 182 15.64 -0.34 5.91
C ARG A 182 14.74 0.04 4.76
N TRP A 183 13.72 0.83 5.05
CA TRP A 183 12.74 1.19 4.04
C TRP A 183 12.38 2.67 4.09
N ARG A 184 11.90 3.15 2.95
CA ARG A 184 11.36 4.48 2.79
C ARG A 184 10.38 4.49 1.63
N ILE A 185 9.34 5.31 1.72
CA ILE A 185 8.51 5.65 0.55
C ILE A 185 9.08 6.92 -0.08
N LEU A 186 9.39 6.84 -1.35
CA LEU A 186 9.89 7.94 -2.16
C LEU A 186 9.29 7.84 -3.56
N ASP A 187 8.81 8.95 -4.10
CA ASP A 187 8.16 9.02 -5.43
C ASP A 187 7.02 7.99 -5.60
N ASN A 188 6.20 7.85 -4.55
CA ASN A 188 5.09 6.89 -4.50
C ASN A 188 5.53 5.43 -4.75
N GLN A 189 6.75 5.08 -4.35
CA GLN A 189 7.34 3.75 -4.46
C GLN A 189 7.92 3.32 -3.10
N PHE A 190 7.84 2.05 -2.79
CA PHE A 190 8.46 1.45 -1.62
C PHE A 190 9.90 1.11 -1.93
N GLN A 191 10.84 1.77 -1.28
CA GLN A 191 12.28 1.57 -1.49
C GLN A 191 12.90 0.88 -0.29
N ILE A 192 13.81 -0.06 -0.55
CA ILE A 192 14.54 -0.81 0.47
C ILE A 192 16.06 -0.62 0.33
N TRP A 193 16.76 -0.70 1.45
CA TRP A 193 18.21 -0.68 1.55
C TRP A 193 18.67 -1.47 2.79
N PRO A 194 19.82 -2.17 2.81
CA PRO A 194 20.80 -2.32 1.75
C PRO A 194 20.31 -3.20 0.60
N VAL A 195 21.11 -3.26 -0.46
CA VAL A 195 20.89 -4.14 -1.60
C VAL A 195 20.88 -5.60 -1.11
N MET A 196 19.80 -6.31 -1.40
CA MET A 196 19.62 -7.69 -0.95
C MET A 196 20.49 -8.64 -1.76
N ASN A 197 20.95 -9.72 -1.14
CA ASN A 197 21.76 -10.76 -1.77
C ASN A 197 21.03 -12.10 -1.91
N THR A 198 19.78 -12.13 -1.53
CA THR A 198 18.85 -13.28 -1.61
C THR A 198 17.44 -12.79 -1.89
N ASN A 199 16.58 -13.70 -2.36
CA ASN A 199 15.15 -13.41 -2.43
C ASN A 199 14.55 -13.58 -1.04
N GLU A 200 13.96 -12.52 -0.52
CA GLU A 200 13.35 -12.49 0.81
C GLU A 200 11.86 -12.16 0.71
N TYR A 201 11.09 -12.72 1.64
CA TYR A 201 9.66 -12.49 1.71
C TYR A 201 9.39 -11.34 2.67
N LEU A 202 9.00 -10.18 2.13
CA LEU A 202 8.69 -8.98 2.88
C LEU A 202 7.18 -8.77 2.97
N GLY A 203 6.73 -8.15 4.05
CA GLY A 203 5.32 -7.82 4.23
C GLY A 203 5.13 -6.64 5.15
N TRP A 204 4.06 -5.88 4.90
CA TRP A 204 3.65 -4.76 5.73
C TRP A 204 2.16 -4.47 5.54
N GLU A 205 1.55 -3.83 6.54
CA GLU A 205 0.16 -3.43 6.51
C GLU A 205 0.02 -1.98 6.06
N TYR A 206 -1.09 -1.69 5.44
CA TYR A 206 -1.41 -0.36 4.95
C TYR A 206 -2.90 -0.08 4.98
N ARG A 207 -3.24 1.19 5.07
CA ARG A 207 -4.61 1.63 4.88
C ARG A 207 -4.86 1.86 3.40
N SER A 208 -5.91 1.22 2.91
CA SER A 208 -6.42 1.34 1.55
C SER A 208 -7.31 2.57 1.42
N LYS A 209 -7.23 3.27 0.29
CA LYS A 209 -8.23 4.27 -0.12
C LYS A 209 -9.46 3.67 -0.79
N GLY A 210 -9.43 2.35 -1.01
CA GLY A 210 -10.49 1.62 -1.68
C GLY A 210 -11.61 1.22 -0.73
N TRP A 211 -12.68 2.00 -0.70
CA TRP A 211 -13.83 1.80 0.17
C TRP A 211 -14.99 1.06 -0.52
N ALA A 212 -14.93 0.89 -1.82
CA ALA A 212 -15.91 0.12 -2.59
C ALA A 212 -15.33 -1.23 -3.03
N ARG A 213 -16.19 -2.20 -3.28
CA ARG A 213 -15.87 -3.53 -3.77
C ARG A 213 -16.73 -3.86 -4.98
N ALA A 214 -16.11 -4.33 -6.06
CA ALA A 214 -16.83 -4.93 -7.18
C ALA A 214 -17.46 -6.27 -6.78
N ALA A 215 -18.34 -6.80 -7.60
CA ALA A 215 -18.99 -8.09 -7.36
C ALA A 215 -18.01 -9.27 -7.24
N ASP A 216 -16.83 -9.17 -7.86
CA ASP A 216 -15.74 -10.15 -7.79
C ASP A 216 -14.79 -9.92 -6.58
N GLY A 217 -15.07 -8.91 -5.73
CA GLY A 217 -14.24 -8.53 -4.59
C GLY A 217 -13.13 -7.54 -4.92
N THR A 218 -12.94 -7.14 -6.17
CA THR A 218 -11.93 -6.14 -6.56
C THR A 218 -12.14 -4.82 -5.84
N VAL A 219 -11.05 -4.29 -5.27
CA VAL A 219 -11.05 -3.02 -4.54
C VAL A 219 -11.21 -1.84 -5.49
N LYS A 220 -12.09 -0.91 -5.16
CA LYS A 220 -12.36 0.31 -5.90
C LYS A 220 -12.38 1.54 -5.01
N ASN A 221 -12.02 2.68 -5.57
CA ASN A 221 -12.04 3.98 -4.89
C ASN A 221 -13.38 4.74 -5.06
N SER A 222 -14.28 4.18 -5.85
CA SER A 222 -15.59 4.75 -6.16
C SER A 222 -16.54 3.69 -6.67
N PHE A 223 -17.83 3.92 -6.54
CA PHE A 223 -18.85 3.15 -7.22
C PHE A 223 -18.85 3.43 -8.72
N THR A 224 -18.84 2.38 -9.52
CA THR A 224 -18.86 2.45 -10.99
C THR A 224 -19.87 1.48 -11.63
N ALA A 225 -20.31 0.47 -10.89
CA ALA A 225 -21.29 -0.52 -11.35
C ALA A 225 -22.40 -0.71 -10.31
N ASP A 226 -23.60 -1.01 -10.78
CA ASP A 226 -24.79 -1.18 -9.93
C ASP A 226 -24.63 -2.26 -8.85
N SER A 227 -23.79 -3.25 -9.10
CA SER A 227 -23.46 -4.36 -8.21
C SER A 227 -22.36 -4.05 -7.20
N ASP A 228 -21.70 -2.89 -7.29
CA ASP A 228 -20.66 -2.52 -6.34
C ASP A 228 -21.23 -2.37 -4.94
N THR A 229 -20.47 -2.78 -3.94
CA THR A 229 -20.83 -2.69 -2.51
C THR A 229 -19.84 -1.81 -1.75
N THR A 230 -20.24 -1.29 -0.59
CA THR A 230 -19.37 -0.52 0.29
C THR A 230 -18.82 -1.37 1.45
N VAL A 231 -17.65 -1.01 1.98
CA VAL A 231 -17.13 -1.57 3.25
C VAL A 231 -17.72 -0.86 4.48
N PHE A 232 -18.32 0.30 4.29
CA PHE A 232 -18.93 1.07 5.35
C PHE A 232 -20.37 0.60 5.64
N ASP A 233 -20.88 1.00 6.79
CA ASP A 233 -22.27 0.77 7.14
C ASP A 233 -23.22 1.44 6.14
N ASP A 234 -24.22 0.68 5.66
CA ASP A 234 -25.18 1.13 4.65
C ASP A 234 -25.93 2.40 5.09
N ARG A 235 -26.36 2.44 6.37
CA ARG A 235 -27.10 3.59 6.91
C ARG A 235 -26.21 4.83 7.02
N LEU A 236 -24.94 4.65 7.36
CA LEU A 236 -23.95 5.73 7.39
C LEU A 236 -23.81 6.38 6.01
N MET A 237 -23.65 5.56 4.95
CA MET A 237 -23.56 6.02 3.57
C MET A 237 -24.80 6.80 3.13
N VAL A 238 -25.98 6.27 3.44
CA VAL A 238 -27.28 6.90 3.09
C VAL A 238 -27.44 8.26 3.78
N LEU A 239 -27.21 8.33 5.09
CA LEU A 239 -27.35 9.58 5.86
C LEU A 239 -26.33 10.64 5.42
N PHE A 240 -25.09 10.25 5.19
CA PHE A 240 -24.07 11.19 4.74
C PHE A 240 -24.36 11.74 3.34
N THR A 241 -24.80 10.88 2.42
CA THR A 241 -25.22 11.31 1.09
C THR A 241 -26.42 12.26 1.15
N LYS A 242 -27.43 11.93 1.98
CA LYS A 242 -28.62 12.77 2.20
C LYS A 242 -28.25 14.14 2.79
N MET A 243 -27.36 14.17 3.77
CA MET A 243 -26.86 15.41 4.37
C MET A 243 -26.18 16.30 3.33
N LYS A 244 -25.32 15.72 2.47
CA LYS A 244 -24.68 16.44 1.37
C LYS A 244 -25.68 16.99 0.35
N TYR A 245 -26.65 16.16 -0.03
CA TYR A 245 -27.70 16.56 -0.98
C TYR A 245 -28.51 17.75 -0.44
N TRP A 246 -28.94 17.69 0.83
CA TRP A 246 -29.68 18.79 1.46
C TRP A 246 -28.84 20.04 1.58
N GLY A 247 -27.54 19.92 1.92
CA GLY A 247 -26.62 21.06 1.96
C GLY A 247 -26.51 21.77 0.61
N ILE A 248 -26.40 21.04 -0.50
CA ILE A 248 -26.33 21.61 -1.85
C ILE A 248 -27.67 22.26 -2.25
N LYS A 249 -28.81 21.67 -1.85
CA LYS A 249 -30.13 22.25 -2.16
C LYS A 249 -30.52 23.39 -1.23
N GLY A 250 -29.72 23.71 -0.20
CA GLY A 250 -30.00 24.78 0.77
C GLY A 250 -31.06 24.45 1.82
N PHE A 251 -31.35 23.17 2.04
CA PHE A 251 -32.24 22.71 3.10
C PHE A 251 -31.56 22.68 4.47
N ASP A 252 -32.34 22.72 5.54
CA ASP A 252 -31.85 22.56 6.90
C ASP A 252 -31.28 21.14 7.11
N THR A 253 -30.00 21.05 7.42
CA THR A 253 -29.28 19.81 7.64
C THR A 253 -29.16 19.40 9.11
N THR A 254 -29.71 20.22 10.04
CA THR A 254 -29.48 20.05 11.49
C THR A 254 -29.85 18.65 11.98
N VAL A 255 -31.06 18.18 11.67
CA VAL A 255 -31.57 16.87 12.14
C VAL A 255 -30.79 15.73 11.49
N VAL A 256 -30.56 15.79 10.18
CA VAL A 256 -29.79 14.74 9.45
C VAL A 256 -28.34 14.69 9.91
N SER A 257 -27.74 15.83 10.23
CA SER A 257 -26.39 15.90 10.79
C SER A 257 -26.29 15.22 12.16
N GLN A 258 -27.30 15.42 13.04
CA GLN A 258 -27.35 14.75 14.34
C GLN A 258 -27.50 13.22 14.18
N ASP A 259 -28.36 12.77 13.27
CA ASP A 259 -28.53 11.35 12.97
C ASP A 259 -27.25 10.74 12.38
N TYR A 260 -26.60 11.45 11.46
CA TYR A 260 -25.30 11.04 10.92
C TYR A 260 -24.26 10.87 12.01
N GLN A 261 -24.09 11.86 12.90
CA GLN A 261 -23.11 11.78 13.99
C GLN A 261 -23.38 10.62 14.95
N ARG A 262 -24.64 10.32 15.23
CA ARG A 262 -25.03 9.18 16.05
C ARG A 262 -24.63 7.86 15.40
N VAL A 263 -24.97 7.67 14.10
CA VAL A 263 -24.62 6.45 13.36
C VAL A 263 -23.11 6.33 13.17
N LEU A 264 -22.42 7.43 12.90
CA LEU A 264 -20.94 7.46 12.79
C LEU A 264 -20.28 7.00 14.10
N SER A 265 -20.77 7.47 15.24
CA SER A 265 -20.24 7.06 16.55
C SER A 265 -20.42 5.56 16.80
N ILE A 266 -21.58 5.01 16.42
CA ILE A 266 -21.84 3.57 16.52
C ILE A 266 -20.95 2.78 15.56
N ALA A 267 -20.81 3.23 14.31
CA ALA A 267 -19.95 2.58 13.32
C ALA A 267 -18.49 2.54 13.79
N LYS A 268 -17.97 3.65 14.31
CA LYS A 268 -16.60 3.73 14.89
C LYS A 268 -16.42 2.79 16.08
N ALA A 269 -17.45 2.66 16.94
CA ALA A 269 -17.41 1.75 18.09
C ALA A 269 -17.39 0.27 17.66
N ASN A 270 -18.18 -0.06 16.64
CA ASN A 270 -18.28 -1.43 16.14
C ASN A 270 -17.02 -1.86 15.34
N ASP A 271 -16.37 -0.95 14.65
CA ASP A 271 -15.22 -1.24 13.80
C ASP A 271 -14.01 -1.78 14.61
N LYS A 272 -13.66 -1.14 15.73
CA LYS A 272 -12.51 -1.57 16.57
C LYS A 272 -12.88 -2.45 17.75
N GLY A 273 -14.16 -2.66 17.99
CA GLY A 273 -14.66 -3.34 19.19
C GLY A 273 -14.35 -2.58 20.48
N ALA A 274 -14.65 -3.19 21.62
CA ALA A 274 -14.32 -2.60 22.93
C ALA A 274 -12.81 -2.72 23.21
N PRO A 275 -12.09 -1.63 23.48
CA PRO A 275 -10.68 -1.71 23.86
C PRO A 275 -10.52 -2.49 25.15
N ASN A 276 -9.57 -3.43 25.18
CA ASN A 276 -9.23 -4.16 26.38
C ASN A 276 -8.39 -3.25 27.28
N LEU A 277 -9.00 -2.65 28.29
CA LEU A 277 -8.31 -1.81 29.27
C LEU A 277 -7.55 -2.71 30.24
N SER A 278 -6.23 -2.85 30.05
CA SER A 278 -5.35 -3.47 31.04
C SER A 278 -4.80 -2.40 31.99
N PHE A 279 -5.10 -2.51 33.28
CA PHE A 279 -4.51 -1.70 34.32
C PHE A 279 -3.15 -2.25 34.82
N ALA A 280 -2.69 -3.36 34.24
CA ALA A 280 -1.36 -3.87 34.55
C ALA A 280 -0.30 -2.87 34.00
N PRO A 281 0.78 -2.59 34.75
CA PRO A 281 1.89 -1.83 34.21
C PRO A 281 2.37 -2.55 32.95
N TYR A 282 2.49 -1.81 31.83
CA TYR A 282 2.94 -2.35 30.56
C TYR A 282 4.28 -3.05 30.79
N PRO A 283 4.35 -4.39 30.71
CA PRO A 283 5.62 -5.02 30.48
C PRO A 283 6.11 -4.52 29.13
N SER A 284 7.40 -4.20 29.03
CA SER A 284 8.05 -3.96 27.75
C SER A 284 7.49 -4.99 26.76
N LYS A 285 6.99 -4.56 25.58
CA LYS A 285 6.40 -5.47 24.58
C LYS A 285 7.40 -6.56 24.30
N VAL A 286 7.26 -7.69 24.97
CA VAL A 286 7.99 -8.90 24.62
C VAL A 286 7.29 -9.42 23.37
N LEU A 287 7.89 -9.19 22.22
CA LEU A 287 7.40 -9.70 20.93
C LEU A 287 7.42 -11.24 20.88
N ILE A 288 8.20 -11.87 21.75
CA ILE A 288 8.31 -13.31 21.91
C ILE A 288 7.85 -13.66 23.33
N GLY A 289 6.67 -14.24 23.45
CA GLY A 289 6.14 -14.80 24.68
C GLY A 289 6.12 -16.33 24.62
N TYR A 290 5.86 -16.99 25.76
CA TYR A 290 5.71 -18.43 25.83
C TYR A 290 4.71 -19.01 24.81
N ALA A 291 3.68 -18.25 24.47
CA ALA A 291 2.70 -18.63 23.46
C ALA A 291 3.24 -18.65 22.03
N ASN A 292 4.36 -18.03 21.76
CA ASN A 292 4.96 -17.89 20.45
C ASN A 292 6.18 -18.79 20.23
N ILE A 293 6.59 -19.52 21.28
CA ILE A 293 7.71 -20.46 21.21
C ILE A 293 7.11 -21.84 20.97
N PRO A 294 7.46 -22.53 19.86
CA PRO A 294 7.01 -23.91 19.66
C PRO A 294 7.52 -24.81 20.79
N ASP A 295 6.65 -25.68 21.34
CA ASP A 295 6.97 -26.65 22.39
C ASP A 295 7.99 -27.72 21.97
N THR A 296 8.46 -27.70 20.74
CA THR A 296 9.37 -28.68 20.19
C THR A 296 10.76 -28.10 20.00
N GLY A 297 11.70 -28.50 20.85
CA GLY A 297 13.13 -28.42 20.54
C GLY A 297 13.98 -27.39 21.27
N TYR A 298 13.46 -26.68 22.27
CA TYR A 298 14.31 -25.91 23.17
C TYR A 298 14.42 -26.61 24.54
N GLY A 299 15.50 -27.33 24.74
CA GLY A 299 15.87 -27.83 26.08
C GLY A 299 15.76 -29.32 26.28
N SER A 300 15.99 -30.16 25.27
CA SER A 300 16.28 -31.59 25.42
C SER A 300 17.71 -31.87 25.01
#